data_5a3cf2eb9dcfaad6ec8d1d955e6132c1
#
_entry.id   5a3cf2eb9dcfaad6ec8d1d955e6132c1
#
_cell.length_a   1.000
_cell.length_b   1.000
_cell.length_c   1.000
_cell.angle_alpha   90.00
_cell.angle_beta   90.00
_cell.angle_gamma   90.00
#
_symmetry.space_group_name_H-M   'P 1'
#
loop_
_entity.id
_entity.type
_entity.pdbx_description
1 polymer ?
#
loop_
_entity_poly.entity_id
_entity_poly.type
_entity_poly.pdbx_seq_one_letter_code
_entity_poly.pdbx_strand_id
1 'polypeptide(L)'
;MTTPRPIYIGCDPAFRAGGFWAAILDMEDKTIRFMSFDLLSWHDFLRSADAPPSCFICVENSNLQNKSFDMTGTKAEIARKGRNVGCNQAVSELAYRSAVLQYGARNVFQVSPKEKGVKITDTRVFFGIMKQEGILLPPGATNQDQRDAAKLALICQRKALLEGRFKADKVPQIRYNPAP
;
A
#
# COMPACT_ATOMS: atom_id res chain seq x y z
N MET A 1 22.10 -6.45 -20.61
CA MET A 1 21.63 -6.26 -19.21
C MET A 1 20.15 -5.97 -19.27
N THR A 2 19.32 -6.89 -18.76
CA THR A 2 17.85 -6.69 -18.68
C THR A 2 17.58 -5.64 -17.60
N THR A 3 16.87 -4.58 -17.96
CA THR A 3 16.43 -3.57 -17.00
C THR A 3 15.50 -4.26 -15.98
N PRO A 4 15.78 -4.16 -14.67
CA PRO A 4 14.91 -4.79 -13.68
C PRO A 4 13.50 -4.22 -13.80
N ARG A 5 12.51 -5.11 -13.84
CA ARG A 5 11.12 -4.71 -13.88
C ARG A 5 10.70 -4.17 -12.51
N PRO A 6 9.83 -3.17 -12.49
CA PRO A 6 9.49 -2.52 -11.23
C PRO A 6 8.65 -3.42 -10.32
N ILE A 7 8.91 -3.30 -9.03
CA ILE A 7 8.08 -3.84 -7.97
C ILE A 7 7.09 -2.77 -7.54
N TYR A 8 5.86 -3.18 -7.28
CA TYR A 8 4.79 -2.30 -6.82
C TYR A 8 4.29 -2.74 -5.45
N ILE A 9 4.23 -1.82 -4.51
CA ILE A 9 3.75 -2.09 -3.15
C ILE A 9 2.44 -1.35 -2.94
N GLY A 10 1.39 -2.07 -2.59
CA GLY A 10 0.13 -1.50 -2.12
C GLY A 10 0.03 -1.62 -0.61
N CYS A 11 -0.22 -0.53 0.09
CA CYS A 11 -0.31 -0.46 1.54
C CYS A 11 -1.66 0.14 1.96
N ASP A 12 -2.41 -0.58 2.80
CA ASP A 12 -3.70 -0.18 3.37
C ASP A 12 -3.58 0.04 4.89
N PRO A 13 -3.02 1.19 5.32
CA PRO A 13 -2.73 1.43 6.72
C PRO A 13 -4.00 1.54 7.56
N ALA A 14 -4.02 0.85 8.70
CA ALA A 14 -5.10 0.93 9.67
C ALA A 14 -4.56 0.83 11.09
N PHE A 15 -5.17 1.61 12.01
CA PHE A 15 -4.89 1.52 13.43
C PHE A 15 -5.75 0.42 14.06
N ARG A 16 -5.15 -0.77 14.23
CA ARG A 16 -5.83 -1.90 14.87
C ARG A 16 -4.83 -2.89 15.48
N ALA A 17 -5.32 -3.73 16.39
CA ALA A 17 -4.56 -4.88 16.86
C ALA A 17 -4.25 -5.81 15.67
N GLY A 18 -2.99 -6.24 15.55
CA GLY A 18 -2.52 -7.05 14.42
C GLY A 18 -2.06 -6.27 13.19
N GLY A 19 -2.06 -4.92 13.27
CA GLY A 19 -1.47 -4.07 12.24
C GLY A 19 -2.29 -3.97 10.95
N PHE A 20 -1.62 -3.61 9.86
CA PHE A 20 -2.17 -3.45 8.52
C PHE A 20 -1.43 -4.33 7.51
N TRP A 21 -1.99 -4.47 6.30
CA TRP A 21 -1.41 -5.30 5.27
C TRP A 21 -0.78 -4.48 4.15
N ALA A 22 0.34 -4.99 3.65
CA ALA A 22 0.90 -4.58 2.37
C ALA A 22 0.97 -5.77 1.41
N ALA A 23 0.77 -5.47 0.12
CA ALA A 23 0.94 -6.41 -0.97
C ALA A 23 2.13 -5.97 -1.82
N ILE A 24 3.06 -6.87 -2.06
CA ILE A 24 4.26 -6.65 -2.86
C ILE A 24 4.09 -7.43 -4.17
N LEU A 25 3.88 -6.70 -5.25
CA LEU A 25 3.65 -7.20 -6.59
C LEU A 25 4.95 -7.13 -7.40
N ASP A 26 5.49 -8.28 -7.73
CA ASP A 26 6.61 -8.43 -8.65
C ASP A 26 6.10 -8.68 -10.06
N MET A 27 6.43 -7.78 -10.99
CA MET A 27 5.98 -7.87 -12.38
C MET A 27 6.93 -8.67 -13.26
N GLU A 28 8.12 -9.01 -12.80
CA GLU A 28 9.03 -9.91 -13.49
C GLU A 28 8.56 -11.35 -13.35
N ASP A 29 8.34 -11.77 -12.12
CA ASP A 29 7.89 -13.12 -11.78
C ASP A 29 6.37 -13.29 -11.84
N LYS A 30 5.62 -12.19 -12.02
CA LYS A 30 4.16 -12.18 -11.97
C LYS A 30 3.61 -12.75 -10.66
N THR A 31 4.27 -12.45 -9.55
CA THR A 31 3.90 -12.93 -8.22
C THR A 31 3.45 -11.80 -7.31
N ILE A 32 2.64 -12.13 -6.33
CA ILE A 32 2.26 -11.23 -5.26
C ILE A 32 2.48 -11.92 -3.91
N ARG A 33 3.05 -11.18 -2.96
CA ARG A 33 3.18 -11.63 -1.57
C ARG A 33 2.54 -10.64 -0.64
N PHE A 34 2.04 -11.14 0.50
CA PHE A 34 1.39 -10.33 1.51
C PHE A 34 2.20 -10.30 2.80
N MET A 35 2.32 -9.12 3.39
CA MET A 35 2.99 -8.93 4.67
C MET A 35 2.12 -8.06 5.57
N SER A 36 2.08 -8.38 6.87
CA SER A 36 1.41 -7.53 7.86
C SER A 36 2.43 -6.71 8.62
N PHE A 37 2.07 -5.48 8.93
CA PHE A 37 2.92 -4.52 9.62
C PHE A 37 2.13 -3.75 10.68
N ASP A 38 2.76 -3.40 11.77
CA ASP A 38 2.45 -2.18 12.49
C ASP A 38 3.28 -1.02 11.92
N LEU A 39 3.11 0.17 12.47
CA LEU A 39 3.79 1.35 11.94
C LEU A 39 5.31 1.28 12.10
N LEU A 40 5.82 0.69 13.18
CA LEU A 40 7.25 0.57 13.44
C LEU A 40 7.88 -0.47 12.51
N SER A 41 7.29 -1.66 12.45
CA SER A 41 7.77 -2.74 11.55
C SER A 41 7.65 -2.35 10.07
N TRP A 42 6.67 -1.52 9.69
CA TRP A 42 6.61 -0.92 8.34
C TRP A 42 7.82 -0.03 8.08
N HIS A 43 8.13 0.86 9.01
CA HIS A 43 9.29 1.75 8.88
C HIS A 43 10.60 0.97 8.79
N ASP A 44 10.76 -0.04 9.64
CA ASP A 44 11.95 -0.90 9.66
C ASP A 44 12.06 -1.73 8.37
N PHE A 45 10.95 -2.28 7.88
CA PHE A 45 10.91 -3.00 6.59
C PHE A 45 11.41 -2.11 5.45
N LEU A 46 10.90 -0.89 5.32
CA LEU A 46 11.29 0.02 4.24
C LEU A 46 12.80 0.33 4.23
N ARG A 47 13.48 0.19 5.38
CA ARG A 47 14.92 0.43 5.54
C ARG A 47 15.75 -0.86 5.48
N SER A 48 15.12 -2.00 5.55
CA SER A 48 15.80 -3.28 5.58
C SER A 48 16.30 -3.73 4.21
N ALA A 49 17.17 -4.72 4.19
CA ALA A 49 17.59 -5.39 2.97
C ALA A 49 16.47 -6.22 2.31
N ASP A 50 15.40 -6.53 3.06
CA ASP A 50 14.23 -7.28 2.56
C ASP A 50 13.29 -6.41 1.71
N ALA A 51 13.40 -5.07 1.86
CA ALA A 51 12.67 -4.15 1.01
C ALA A 51 13.30 -4.09 -0.38
N PRO A 52 12.47 -4.02 -1.44
CA PRO A 52 12.99 -3.89 -2.80
C PRO A 52 13.85 -2.63 -2.92
N PRO A 53 15.05 -2.69 -3.51
CA PRO A 53 15.94 -1.53 -3.65
C PRO A 53 15.34 -0.45 -4.56
N SER A 54 14.39 -0.83 -5.40
CA SER A 54 13.65 0.06 -6.30
C SER A 54 12.21 -0.43 -6.43
N CYS A 55 11.27 0.40 -6.02
CA CYS A 55 9.85 0.10 -6.14
C CYS A 55 9.01 1.37 -6.23
N PHE A 56 7.77 1.21 -6.66
CA PHE A 56 6.72 2.20 -6.50
C PHE A 56 5.80 1.78 -5.36
N ILE A 57 5.38 2.72 -4.54
CA ILE A 57 4.53 2.46 -3.37
C ILE A 57 3.25 3.26 -3.49
N CYS A 58 2.11 2.60 -3.27
CA CYS A 58 0.81 3.23 -3.18
C CYS A 58 0.25 3.04 -1.77
N VAL A 59 0.02 4.13 -1.06
CA VAL A 59 -0.52 4.12 0.31
C VAL A 59 -1.93 4.70 0.29
N GLU A 60 -2.91 3.96 0.84
CA GLU A 60 -4.22 4.55 1.10
C GLU A 60 -4.09 5.60 2.20
N ASN A 61 -4.46 6.83 1.88
CA ASN A 61 -4.44 7.91 2.86
C ASN A 61 -5.85 8.41 3.15
N SER A 62 -6.35 8.06 4.32
CA SER A 62 -7.69 8.44 4.78
C SER A 62 -7.85 9.96 4.99
N ASN A 63 -6.75 10.72 5.08
CA ASN A 63 -6.78 12.19 5.15
C ASN A 63 -7.23 12.84 3.83
N LEU A 64 -7.16 12.13 2.70
CA LEU A 64 -7.61 12.64 1.41
C LEU A 64 -9.14 12.61 1.23
N GLN A 65 -9.87 12.16 2.24
CA GLN A 65 -11.33 12.25 2.27
C GLN A 65 -11.79 13.31 3.26
N ASN A 66 -12.49 14.34 2.76
CA ASN A 66 -13.32 15.18 3.61
C ASN A 66 -14.55 14.37 4.04
N LYS A 67 -14.44 13.60 5.10
CA LYS A 67 -15.60 12.97 5.72
C LYS A 67 -16.18 13.96 6.72
N SER A 68 -17.29 14.62 6.35
CA SER A 68 -18.24 15.08 7.34
C SER A 68 -18.83 13.82 7.98
N PHE A 69 -18.42 13.52 9.19
CA PHE A 69 -18.97 12.38 9.91
C PHE A 69 -20.29 12.81 10.52
N ASP A 70 -21.40 12.34 9.97
CA ASP A 70 -22.63 12.23 10.72
C ASP A 70 -22.42 11.21 11.85
N MET A 71 -21.86 11.72 12.94
CA MET A 71 -21.60 10.90 14.12
C MET A 71 -22.89 10.82 14.91
N THR A 72 -23.73 9.86 14.57
CA THR A 72 -24.92 9.50 15.34
C THR A 72 -24.55 8.53 16.46
N GLY A 73 -25.18 8.68 17.62
CA GLY A 73 -24.99 7.81 18.78
C GLY A 73 -24.87 8.60 20.08
N THR A 74 -24.57 7.92 21.16
CA THR A 74 -24.26 8.53 22.46
C THR A 74 -22.94 9.32 22.41
N LYS A 75 -22.74 10.25 23.35
CA LYS A 75 -21.50 11.02 23.46
C LYS A 75 -20.25 10.11 23.50
N ALA A 76 -20.33 8.99 24.23
CA ALA A 76 -19.23 8.02 24.33
C ALA A 76 -18.93 7.33 23.00
N GLU A 77 -19.97 6.94 22.24
CA GLU A 77 -19.82 6.32 20.91
C GLU A 77 -19.23 7.30 19.90
N ILE A 78 -19.71 8.54 19.92
CA ILE A 78 -19.19 9.63 19.07
C ILE A 78 -17.71 9.86 19.36
N ALA A 79 -17.31 9.97 20.63
CA ALA A 79 -15.92 10.15 21.06
C ALA A 79 -15.04 8.96 20.61
N ARG A 80 -15.53 7.72 20.76
CA ARG A 80 -14.82 6.52 20.30
C ARG A 80 -14.65 6.50 18.77
N LYS A 81 -15.70 6.80 18.01
CA LYS A 81 -15.65 6.88 16.54
C LYS A 81 -14.65 7.94 16.10
N GLY A 82 -14.69 9.13 16.68
CA GLY A 82 -13.77 10.22 16.37
C GLY A 82 -12.31 9.86 16.63
N ARG A 83 -12.03 9.19 17.76
CA ARG A 83 -10.69 8.71 18.08
C ARG A 83 -10.18 7.69 17.05
N ASN A 84 -10.99 6.71 16.70
CA ASN A 84 -10.61 5.69 15.73
C ASN A 84 -10.30 6.29 14.35
N VAL A 85 -11.07 7.29 13.93
CA VAL A 85 -10.81 8.03 12.69
C VAL A 85 -9.49 8.77 12.76
N GLY A 86 -9.25 9.53 13.84
CA GLY A 86 -8.00 10.26 14.03
C GLY A 86 -6.78 9.32 14.05
N CYS A 87 -6.88 8.18 14.73
CA CYS A 87 -5.81 7.19 14.74
C CYS A 87 -5.55 6.61 13.34
N ASN A 88 -6.58 6.26 12.58
CA ASN A 88 -6.40 5.76 11.21
C ASN A 88 -5.77 6.82 10.29
N GLN A 89 -6.19 8.07 10.42
CA GLN A 89 -5.62 9.19 9.68
C GLN A 89 -4.14 9.39 10.01
N ALA A 90 -3.77 9.34 11.28
CA ALA A 90 -2.39 9.46 11.72
C ALA A 90 -1.51 8.32 11.19
N VAL A 91 -1.98 7.07 11.30
CA VAL A 91 -1.25 5.89 10.80
C VAL A 91 -1.06 5.97 9.28
N SER A 92 -2.11 6.35 8.54
CA SER A 92 -2.02 6.51 7.07
C SER A 92 -0.99 7.56 6.67
N GLU A 93 -1.00 8.71 7.34
CA GLU A 93 -0.05 9.80 7.05
C GLU A 93 1.40 9.38 7.38
N LEU A 94 1.60 8.76 8.54
CA LEU A 94 2.93 8.31 8.95
C LEU A 94 3.47 7.18 8.06
N ALA A 95 2.63 6.24 7.65
CA ALA A 95 3.01 5.19 6.70
C ALA A 95 3.42 5.78 5.35
N TYR A 96 2.68 6.76 4.84
CA TYR A 96 3.03 7.49 3.64
C TYR A 96 4.35 8.25 3.78
N ARG A 97 4.52 9.03 4.84
CA ARG A 97 5.76 9.82 5.06
C ARG A 97 6.99 8.93 5.21
N SER A 98 6.87 7.79 5.89
CA SER A 98 7.95 6.80 5.99
C SER A 98 8.37 6.29 4.61
N ALA A 99 7.40 6.00 3.74
CA ALA A 99 7.67 5.57 2.38
C ALA A 99 8.33 6.68 1.54
N VAL A 100 7.85 7.93 1.65
CA VAL A 100 8.44 9.08 0.95
C VAL A 100 9.88 9.35 1.42
N LEU A 101 10.13 9.23 2.70
CA LEU A 101 11.48 9.42 3.26
C LEU A 101 12.48 8.43 2.68
N GLN A 102 12.06 7.18 2.47
CA GLN A 102 12.92 6.10 2.02
C GLN A 102 13.04 6.04 0.48
N TYR A 103 11.95 6.25 -0.25
CA TYR A 103 11.90 6.04 -1.70
C TYR A 103 11.73 7.34 -2.52
N GLY A 104 11.54 8.47 -1.83
CA GLY A 104 11.30 9.76 -2.47
C GLY A 104 9.86 9.93 -2.98
N ALA A 105 9.39 11.19 -3.00
CA ALA A 105 8.01 11.53 -3.36
C ALA A 105 7.62 11.10 -4.80
N ARG A 106 8.58 10.95 -5.70
CA ARG A 106 8.32 10.50 -7.07
C ARG A 106 7.90 9.04 -7.16
N ASN A 107 8.28 8.22 -6.19
CA ASN A 107 8.03 6.79 -6.20
C ASN A 107 6.86 6.40 -5.27
N VAL A 108 6.27 7.37 -4.57
CA VAL A 108 5.20 7.11 -3.62
C VAL A 108 3.94 7.87 -4.01
N PHE A 109 2.85 7.14 -4.15
CA PHE A 109 1.52 7.66 -4.46
C PHE A 109 0.63 7.63 -3.23
N GLN A 110 -0.22 8.62 -3.11
CA GLN A 110 -1.34 8.60 -2.19
C GLN A 110 -2.63 8.27 -2.96
N VAL A 111 -3.47 7.45 -2.36
CA VAL A 111 -4.79 7.11 -2.89
C VAL A 111 -5.82 7.33 -1.80
N SER A 112 -6.88 8.06 -2.12
CA SER A 112 -8.00 8.20 -1.19
C SER A 112 -8.80 6.89 -1.13
N PRO A 113 -9.49 6.59 -0.01
CA PRO A 113 -10.42 5.45 0.04
C PRO A 113 -11.49 5.49 -1.07
N LYS A 114 -11.91 6.69 -1.51
CA LYS A 114 -12.84 6.85 -2.62
C LYS A 114 -12.20 6.45 -3.96
N GLU A 115 -10.97 6.84 -4.19
CA GLU A 115 -10.21 6.51 -5.40
C GLU A 115 -9.87 5.00 -5.46
N LYS A 116 -9.57 4.38 -4.32
CA LYS A 116 -9.44 2.92 -4.23
C LYS A 116 -10.74 2.23 -4.69
N GLY A 117 -11.88 2.85 -4.43
CA GLY A 117 -13.20 2.37 -4.84
C GLY A 117 -13.70 1.19 -4.02
N VAL A 118 -14.73 0.50 -4.53
CA VAL A 118 -15.45 -0.55 -3.81
C VAL A 118 -14.52 -1.71 -3.40
N LYS A 119 -14.71 -2.21 -2.18
CA LYS A 119 -13.99 -3.37 -1.65
C LYS A 119 -14.32 -4.64 -2.44
N ILE A 120 -13.31 -5.46 -2.70
CA ILE A 120 -13.49 -6.77 -3.31
C ILE A 120 -13.77 -7.78 -2.20
N THR A 121 -15.04 -7.97 -1.84
CA THR A 121 -15.46 -8.85 -0.75
C THR A 121 -15.46 -10.32 -1.14
N ASP A 122 -15.79 -10.64 -2.40
CA ASP A 122 -15.79 -12.01 -2.91
C ASP A 122 -14.37 -12.45 -3.33
N THR A 123 -13.91 -13.52 -2.70
CA THR A 123 -12.60 -14.12 -2.99
C THR A 123 -12.49 -14.64 -4.42
N ARG A 124 -13.59 -15.15 -5.00
CA ARG A 124 -13.60 -15.64 -6.40
C ARG A 124 -13.44 -14.51 -7.40
N VAL A 125 -14.08 -13.37 -7.14
CA VAL A 125 -13.89 -12.16 -7.95
C VAL A 125 -12.45 -11.69 -7.88
N PHE A 126 -11.85 -11.69 -6.67
CA PHE A 126 -10.45 -11.35 -6.49
C PHE A 126 -9.52 -12.28 -7.29
N PHE A 127 -9.70 -13.59 -7.18
CA PHE A 127 -8.90 -14.55 -7.95
C PHE A 127 -9.09 -14.38 -9.46
N GLY A 128 -10.31 -14.07 -9.92
CA GLY A 128 -10.58 -13.76 -11.32
C GLY A 128 -9.76 -12.57 -11.82
N ILE A 129 -9.70 -11.48 -11.03
CA ILE A 129 -8.90 -10.28 -11.36
C ILE A 129 -7.41 -10.64 -11.42
N MET A 130 -6.87 -11.32 -10.42
CA MET A 130 -5.45 -11.69 -10.41
C MET A 130 -5.08 -12.59 -11.60
N LYS A 131 -5.95 -13.54 -11.95
CA LYS A 131 -5.78 -14.40 -13.12
C LYS A 131 -5.78 -13.61 -14.43
N GLN A 132 -6.67 -12.62 -14.57
CA GLN A 132 -6.70 -11.74 -15.76
C GLN A 132 -5.44 -10.90 -15.90
N GLU A 133 -4.87 -10.44 -14.77
CA GLU A 133 -3.59 -9.72 -14.75
C GLU A 133 -2.38 -10.67 -14.90
N GLY A 134 -2.61 -11.98 -14.94
CA GLY A 134 -1.56 -13.01 -15.04
C GLY A 134 -0.74 -13.16 -13.76
N ILE A 135 -1.28 -12.74 -12.60
CA ILE A 135 -0.57 -12.72 -11.31
C ILE A 135 -0.82 -14.04 -10.58
N LEU A 136 0.28 -14.66 -10.14
CA LEU A 136 0.25 -15.85 -9.30
C LEU A 136 0.06 -15.44 -7.83
N LEU A 137 -0.98 -16.00 -7.23
CA LEU A 137 -1.27 -15.80 -5.81
C LEU A 137 -0.55 -16.84 -4.96
N PRO A 138 -0.14 -16.48 -3.72
CA PRO A 138 0.33 -17.46 -2.77
C PRO A 138 -0.78 -18.46 -2.42
N PRO A 139 -0.43 -19.69 -2.02
CA PRO A 139 -1.42 -20.67 -1.60
C PRO A 139 -2.20 -20.20 -0.37
N GLY A 140 -3.48 -20.53 -0.32
CA GLY A 140 -4.37 -20.20 0.79
C GLY A 140 -5.40 -19.12 0.49
N ALA A 141 -6.31 -18.93 1.44
CA ALA A 141 -7.36 -17.92 1.34
C ALA A 141 -6.81 -16.53 1.69
N THR A 142 -7.23 -15.51 0.97
CA THR A 142 -6.94 -14.11 1.28
C THR A 142 -8.03 -13.51 2.16
N ASN A 143 -7.64 -12.70 3.14
CA ASN A 143 -8.57 -11.85 3.89
C ASN A 143 -8.87 -10.54 3.12
N GLN A 144 -9.85 -9.76 3.62
CA GLN A 144 -10.27 -8.51 2.97
C GLN A 144 -9.13 -7.50 2.85
N ASP A 145 -8.28 -7.39 3.87
CA ASP A 145 -7.22 -6.38 3.91
C ASP A 145 -6.09 -6.72 2.95
N GLN A 146 -5.79 -8.00 2.77
CA GLN A 146 -4.86 -8.47 1.75
C GLN A 146 -5.37 -8.15 0.34
N ARG A 147 -6.68 -8.34 0.09
CA ARG A 147 -7.29 -7.98 -1.19
C ARG A 147 -7.27 -6.48 -1.44
N ASP A 148 -7.52 -5.67 -0.41
CA ASP A 148 -7.45 -4.22 -0.49
C ASP A 148 -6.00 -3.74 -0.76
N ALA A 149 -5.01 -4.33 -0.09
CA ALA A 149 -3.59 -4.06 -0.35
C ALA A 149 -3.17 -4.48 -1.77
N ALA A 150 -3.61 -5.64 -2.26
CA ALA A 150 -3.35 -6.08 -3.64
C ALA A 150 -3.94 -5.13 -4.67
N LYS A 151 -5.16 -4.65 -4.44
CA LYS A 151 -5.79 -3.64 -5.30
C LYS A 151 -4.98 -2.35 -5.36
N LEU A 152 -4.43 -1.91 -4.22
CA LEU A 152 -3.55 -0.74 -4.17
C LEU A 152 -2.24 -0.97 -4.94
N ALA A 153 -1.68 -2.19 -4.91
CA ALA A 153 -0.50 -2.53 -5.72
C ALA A 153 -0.79 -2.44 -7.23
N LEU A 154 -1.97 -2.92 -7.68
CA LEU A 154 -2.41 -2.76 -9.07
C LEU A 154 -2.67 -1.29 -9.45
N ILE A 155 -3.25 -0.49 -8.54
CA ILE A 155 -3.41 0.96 -8.76
C ILE A 155 -2.05 1.62 -8.86
N CYS A 156 -1.09 1.23 -8.02
CA CYS A 156 0.29 1.70 -8.06
C CYS A 156 0.93 1.48 -9.44
N GLN A 157 0.82 0.27 -9.95
CA GLN A 157 1.30 -0.10 -11.29
C GLN A 157 0.70 0.80 -12.37
N ARG A 158 -0.63 0.95 -12.38
CA ARG A 158 -1.34 1.77 -13.38
C ARG A 158 -0.94 3.24 -13.30
N LYS A 159 -0.83 3.80 -12.09
CA LYS A 159 -0.36 5.19 -11.91
C LYS A 159 1.06 5.39 -12.40
N ALA A 160 1.98 4.50 -12.05
CA ALA A 160 3.38 4.58 -12.50
C ALA A 160 3.50 4.52 -14.02
N LEU A 161 2.69 3.70 -14.69
CA LEU A 161 2.65 3.60 -16.16
C LEU A 161 2.04 4.84 -16.79
N LEU A 162 0.88 5.32 -16.31
CA LEU A 162 0.18 6.46 -16.87
C LEU A 162 0.93 7.78 -16.72
N GLU A 163 1.62 7.98 -15.58
CA GLU A 163 2.41 9.18 -15.33
C GLU A 163 3.79 9.13 -16.00
N GLY A 164 4.09 8.07 -16.75
CA GLY A 164 5.38 7.90 -17.43
C GLY A 164 6.57 7.92 -16.46
N ARG A 165 6.31 7.64 -15.16
CA ARG A 165 7.35 7.59 -14.14
C ARG A 165 8.27 6.39 -14.34
N PHE A 166 7.76 5.37 -15.02
CA PHE A 166 8.53 4.24 -15.49
C PHE A 166 9.07 4.53 -16.89
N LYS A 167 10.29 5.05 -16.95
CA LYS A 167 11.19 4.89 -18.09
C LYS A 167 12.30 3.99 -17.60
N ALA A 168 12.56 2.92 -18.35
CA ALA A 168 13.56 1.89 -18.01
C ALA A 168 14.92 2.45 -17.56
N ASP A 169 15.22 3.69 -17.96
CA ASP A 169 16.51 4.36 -17.74
C ASP A 169 16.52 5.28 -16.50
N LYS A 170 15.42 5.37 -15.74
CA LYS A 170 15.28 6.36 -14.65
C LYS A 170 14.76 5.78 -13.34
N VAL A 171 14.99 4.51 -13.06
CA VAL A 171 14.77 3.99 -11.71
C VAL A 171 15.84 4.58 -10.81
N PRO A 172 15.50 5.47 -9.85
CA PRO A 172 16.50 6.03 -8.95
C PRO A 172 17.09 4.90 -8.11
N GLN A 173 18.35 4.59 -8.31
CA GLN A 173 19.09 3.77 -7.35
C GLN A 173 19.33 4.62 -6.10
N ILE A 174 18.44 4.55 -5.14
CA ILE A 174 18.69 5.13 -3.82
C ILE A 174 19.71 4.22 -3.13
N ARG A 175 20.97 4.60 -3.22
CA ARG A 175 22.02 3.97 -2.43
C ARG A 175 21.81 4.44 -0.99
N TYR A 176 21.27 3.57 -0.15
CA TYR A 176 21.35 3.75 1.29
C TYR A 176 22.83 3.66 1.68
N ASN A 177 23.42 4.78 2.08
CA ASN A 177 24.68 4.79 2.79
C ASN A 177 24.32 4.69 4.28
N PRO A 178 24.55 3.55 4.95
CA PRO A 178 24.48 3.55 6.40
C PRO A 178 25.52 4.55 6.90
N ALA A 179 25.11 5.48 7.72
CA ALA A 179 26.05 6.37 8.42
C ALA A 179 27.01 5.52 9.24
N PRO A 180 28.30 5.93 9.33
CA PRO A 180 29.32 5.20 10.07
C PRO A 180 28.98 5.07 11.57
#